data_8c6e13a652d5eac54e92716f889eb096
#
_entry.id   8c6e13a652d5eac54e92716f889eb096
#
_cell.length_a   1.000
_cell.length_b   1.000
_cell.length_c   1.000
_cell.angle_alpha   90.00
_cell.angle_beta   90.00
_cell.angle_gamma   90.00
#
_symmetry.space_group_name_H-M   'P 1'
#
loop_
_entity.id
_entity.type
_entity.pdbx_description
1 polymer ?
#
loop_
_entity_poly.entity_id
_entity_poly.type
_entity_poly.pdbx_seq_one_letter_code
_entity_poly.pdbx_strand_id
1 'polypeptide(L)'
;MEILICTDGSVASLQSAILVHKLKFQDSIHVVILGVSEKPEDLESLSSSSIQMKEELMGIYETSTKIRSGKPYDEILAEALEFSYDLVAVGGAGKHIGILNSQLGSTTSRLARKLHTHFLVSRDVQEQIEKVLVCVSGDVQASDTVKIGGAWVSNVAREITLLHVIPSKKEVPLPDAKSLTTHQSLSQGENLSHDEVLERAIQQLREVGVKAPISTKIRAGLIVDEVLDELSKGGYDLMVVGAHYQPGQDRWHGMLLDDITDQLLNRASCSVLII
;
A
#
# COMPACT_ATOMS: atom_id res chain seq x y z
N MET A 1 -1.10 11.00 -14.43
CA MET A 1 -1.31 9.89 -13.47
C MET A 1 -2.79 9.63 -13.32
N GLU A 2 -3.21 8.35 -13.41
CA GLU A 2 -4.60 7.93 -13.28
C GLU A 2 -4.80 7.21 -11.95
N ILE A 3 -5.75 7.66 -11.13
CA ILE A 3 -6.05 7.07 -9.82
C ILE A 3 -7.47 6.52 -9.81
N LEU A 4 -7.64 5.27 -9.39
CA LEU A 4 -8.94 4.67 -9.11
C LEU A 4 -9.22 4.69 -7.62
N ILE A 5 -10.28 5.35 -7.18
CA ILE A 5 -10.77 5.30 -5.80
C ILE A 5 -12.07 4.50 -5.78
N CYS A 6 -12.14 3.44 -4.98
CA CYS A 6 -13.32 2.60 -4.89
C CYS A 6 -14.16 2.94 -3.67
N THR A 7 -15.48 2.99 -3.86
CA THR A 7 -16.42 3.22 -2.76
C THR A 7 -17.52 2.15 -2.71
N ASP A 8 -17.86 1.76 -1.49
CA ASP A 8 -19.05 0.98 -1.15
C ASP A 8 -20.10 1.84 -0.41
N GLY A 9 -19.90 3.16 -0.37
CA GLY A 9 -20.74 4.10 0.37
C GLY A 9 -20.48 4.15 1.88
N SER A 10 -19.45 3.48 2.39
CA SER A 10 -19.08 3.52 3.81
C SER A 10 -18.17 4.69 4.14
N VAL A 11 -18.12 5.07 5.43
CA VAL A 11 -17.16 6.06 5.94
C VAL A 11 -15.73 5.61 5.70
N ALA A 12 -15.44 4.31 5.80
CA ALA A 12 -14.11 3.78 5.56
C ALA A 12 -13.66 3.97 4.10
N SER A 13 -14.57 3.86 3.14
CA SER A 13 -14.24 4.13 1.74
C SER A 13 -14.00 5.63 1.47
N LEU A 14 -14.71 6.54 2.17
CA LEU A 14 -14.45 7.98 2.08
C LEU A 14 -13.04 8.35 2.54
N GLN A 15 -12.51 7.66 3.55
CA GLN A 15 -11.14 7.87 4.01
C GLN A 15 -10.09 7.66 2.90
N SER A 16 -10.36 6.85 1.88
CA SER A 16 -9.43 6.68 0.76
C SER A 16 -9.31 7.96 -0.09
N ALA A 17 -10.40 8.68 -0.32
CA ALA A 17 -10.37 9.97 -1.01
C ALA A 17 -9.63 11.03 -0.16
N ILE A 18 -9.89 11.08 1.15
CA ILE A 18 -9.20 11.97 2.09
C ILE A 18 -7.69 11.69 2.07
N LEU A 19 -7.28 10.43 2.07
CA LEU A 19 -5.86 10.07 2.05
C LEU A 19 -5.20 10.45 0.71
N VAL A 20 -5.85 10.19 -0.42
CA VAL A 20 -5.39 10.61 -1.75
C VAL A 20 -5.27 12.13 -1.84
N HIS A 21 -6.25 12.88 -1.31
CA HIS A 21 -6.16 14.35 -1.20
C HIS A 21 -4.92 14.78 -0.42
N LYS A 22 -4.66 14.13 0.73
CA LYS A 22 -3.53 14.50 1.61
C LYS A 22 -2.17 14.21 1.00
N LEU A 23 -2.04 13.18 0.15
CA LEU A 23 -0.76 12.84 -0.49
C LEU A 23 -0.27 13.91 -1.47
N LYS A 24 -1.15 14.79 -1.99
CA LYS A 24 -0.81 15.98 -2.81
C LYS A 24 0.21 15.67 -3.91
N PHE A 25 -0.12 14.70 -4.74
CA PHE A 25 0.71 14.35 -5.89
C PHE A 25 1.01 15.59 -6.76
N GLN A 26 2.20 15.65 -7.35
CA GLN A 26 2.67 16.84 -8.09
C GLN A 26 2.24 16.86 -9.56
N ASP A 27 1.89 15.71 -10.13
CA ASP A 27 1.56 15.57 -11.55
C ASP A 27 0.11 15.99 -11.85
N SER A 28 -0.19 16.21 -13.13
CA SER A 28 -1.57 16.27 -13.58
C SER A 28 -2.26 14.93 -13.31
N ILE A 29 -3.30 14.94 -12.47
CA ILE A 29 -3.97 13.75 -11.99
C ILE A 29 -5.43 13.78 -12.36
N HIS A 30 -5.88 12.66 -12.92
CA HIS A 30 -7.29 12.35 -13.07
C HIS A 30 -7.68 11.25 -12.10
N VAL A 31 -8.74 11.47 -11.34
CA VAL A 31 -9.26 10.52 -10.35
C VAL A 31 -10.60 9.97 -10.83
N VAL A 32 -10.68 8.65 -10.95
CA VAL A 32 -11.93 7.95 -11.22
C VAL A 32 -12.47 7.42 -9.88
N ILE A 33 -13.67 7.86 -9.51
CA ILE A 33 -14.38 7.36 -8.33
C ILE A 33 -15.33 6.25 -8.81
N LEU A 34 -15.07 5.01 -8.40
CA LEU A 34 -15.84 3.84 -8.76
C LEU A 34 -16.71 3.39 -7.60
N GLY A 35 -18.01 3.50 -7.74
CA GLY A 35 -19.01 2.87 -6.88
C GLY A 35 -19.43 1.51 -7.44
N VAL A 36 -19.53 0.47 -6.61
CA VAL A 36 -20.07 -0.82 -7.04
C VAL A 36 -21.30 -1.17 -6.21
N SER A 37 -22.44 -1.34 -6.89
CA SER A 37 -23.73 -1.69 -6.31
C SER A 37 -23.98 -3.18 -6.45
N GLU A 38 -24.15 -3.88 -5.33
CA GLU A 38 -24.64 -5.27 -5.35
C GLU A 38 -26.16 -5.34 -5.45
N LYS A 39 -26.85 -4.29 -4.97
CA LYS A 39 -28.29 -4.22 -4.93
C LYS A 39 -28.79 -2.83 -5.30
N PRO A 40 -29.97 -2.70 -5.90
CA PRO A 40 -30.53 -1.39 -6.28
C PRO A 40 -30.61 -0.39 -5.12
N GLU A 41 -30.83 -0.86 -3.89
CA GLU A 41 -30.88 -0.04 -2.68
C GLU A 41 -29.56 0.63 -2.31
N ASP A 42 -28.43 0.13 -2.81
CA ASP A 42 -27.11 0.72 -2.56
C ASP A 42 -26.84 2.00 -3.38
N LEU A 43 -27.60 2.23 -4.45
CA LEU A 43 -27.33 3.30 -5.42
C LEU A 43 -27.37 4.70 -4.81
N GLU A 44 -28.29 4.96 -3.89
CA GLU A 44 -28.40 6.26 -3.22
C GLU A 44 -27.18 6.53 -2.34
N SER A 45 -26.77 5.55 -1.53
CA SER A 45 -25.59 5.68 -0.66
C SER A 45 -24.30 5.82 -1.46
N LEU A 46 -24.16 5.10 -2.58
CA LEU A 46 -23.02 5.19 -3.48
C LEU A 46 -22.96 6.54 -4.19
N SER A 47 -24.10 7.05 -4.64
CA SER A 47 -24.17 8.38 -5.27
C SER A 47 -23.78 9.47 -4.29
N SER A 48 -24.31 9.43 -3.06
CA SER A 48 -23.98 10.39 -2.00
C SER A 48 -22.49 10.32 -1.62
N SER A 49 -21.95 9.13 -1.45
CA SER A 49 -20.51 8.93 -1.15
C SER A 49 -19.61 9.42 -2.29
N SER A 50 -20.00 9.16 -3.55
CA SER A 50 -19.24 9.63 -4.71
C SER A 50 -19.22 11.15 -4.80
N ILE A 51 -20.32 11.82 -4.45
CA ILE A 51 -20.40 13.29 -4.38
C ILE A 51 -19.45 13.81 -3.29
N GLN A 52 -19.50 13.24 -2.08
CA GLN A 52 -18.60 13.63 -0.99
C GLN A 52 -17.13 13.45 -1.35
N MET A 53 -16.76 12.34 -1.98
CA MET A 53 -15.40 12.12 -2.46
C MET A 53 -14.97 13.13 -3.52
N LYS A 54 -15.89 13.48 -4.42
CA LYS A 54 -15.65 14.50 -5.44
C LYS A 54 -15.44 15.88 -4.81
N GLU A 55 -16.24 16.24 -3.80
CA GLU A 55 -16.11 17.49 -3.05
C GLU A 55 -14.75 17.55 -2.31
N GLU A 56 -14.33 16.43 -1.69
CA GLU A 56 -13.03 16.32 -1.02
C GLU A 56 -11.85 16.57 -1.98
N LEU A 57 -11.96 16.14 -3.23
CA LEU A 57 -10.91 16.26 -4.24
C LEU A 57 -11.04 17.51 -5.12
N MET A 58 -12.13 18.29 -4.94
CA MET A 58 -12.44 19.44 -5.77
C MET A 58 -11.38 20.54 -5.68
N GLY A 59 -11.00 21.07 -6.84
CA GLY A 59 -9.98 22.12 -6.93
C GLY A 59 -8.54 21.64 -6.86
N ILE A 60 -8.34 20.32 -6.64
CA ILE A 60 -6.99 19.71 -6.61
C ILE A 60 -6.80 18.78 -7.79
N TYR A 61 -7.80 17.93 -8.08
CA TYR A 61 -7.73 16.92 -9.13
C TYR A 61 -8.92 17.00 -10.07
N GLU A 62 -8.70 16.63 -11.34
CA GLU A 62 -9.80 16.33 -12.25
C GLU A 62 -10.46 15.01 -11.81
N THR A 63 -11.81 15.01 -11.68
CA THR A 63 -12.52 13.86 -11.15
C THR A 63 -13.65 13.41 -12.05
N SER A 64 -13.78 12.11 -12.25
CA SER A 64 -14.93 11.47 -12.89
C SER A 64 -15.53 10.40 -11.97
N THR A 65 -16.80 10.04 -12.20
CA THR A 65 -17.51 9.07 -11.37
C THR A 65 -18.09 7.97 -12.26
N LYS A 66 -17.91 6.73 -11.83
CA LYS A 66 -18.51 5.55 -12.47
C LYS A 66 -19.30 4.75 -11.43
N ILE A 67 -20.43 4.21 -11.79
CA ILE A 67 -21.19 3.24 -10.98
C ILE A 67 -21.36 1.98 -11.81
N ARG A 68 -20.94 0.84 -11.26
CA ARG A 68 -21.14 -0.48 -11.83
C ARG A 68 -22.06 -1.31 -10.95
N SER A 69 -22.75 -2.27 -11.52
CA SER A 69 -23.61 -3.22 -10.80
C SER A 69 -23.00 -4.60 -10.87
N GLY A 70 -22.77 -5.23 -9.70
CA GLY A 70 -22.15 -6.54 -9.61
C GLY A 70 -21.48 -6.76 -8.27
N LYS A 71 -20.64 -7.78 -8.21
CA LYS A 71 -19.84 -8.05 -7.00
C LYS A 71 -18.65 -7.10 -6.95
N PRO A 72 -18.40 -6.39 -5.83
CA PRO A 72 -17.37 -5.36 -5.74
C PRO A 72 -15.99 -5.84 -6.21
N TYR A 73 -15.57 -7.03 -5.80
CA TYR A 73 -14.28 -7.57 -6.23
C TYR A 73 -14.18 -7.73 -7.76
N ASP A 74 -15.22 -8.31 -8.38
CA ASP A 74 -15.16 -8.62 -9.80
C ASP A 74 -15.20 -7.35 -10.66
N GLU A 75 -16.06 -6.37 -10.27
CA GLU A 75 -16.21 -5.11 -10.99
C GLU A 75 -14.99 -4.18 -10.83
N ILE A 76 -14.39 -4.11 -9.62
CA ILE A 76 -13.18 -3.32 -9.39
C ILE A 76 -11.99 -3.92 -10.15
N LEU A 77 -11.84 -5.25 -10.11
CA LEU A 77 -10.78 -5.93 -10.83
C LEU A 77 -10.94 -5.74 -12.35
N ALA A 78 -12.17 -5.87 -12.87
CA ALA A 78 -12.45 -5.64 -14.28
C ALA A 78 -12.11 -4.21 -14.71
N GLU A 79 -12.51 -3.20 -13.94
CA GLU A 79 -12.17 -1.79 -14.19
C GLU A 79 -10.67 -1.57 -14.19
N ALA A 80 -9.97 -2.10 -13.19
CA ALA A 80 -8.52 -1.93 -13.06
C ALA A 80 -7.71 -2.66 -14.16
N LEU A 81 -8.27 -3.73 -14.76
CA LEU A 81 -7.64 -4.45 -15.87
C LEU A 81 -8.00 -3.84 -17.24
N GLU A 82 -9.19 -3.23 -17.35
CA GLU A 82 -9.65 -2.57 -18.58
C GLU A 82 -8.91 -1.24 -18.83
N PHE A 83 -8.60 -0.52 -17.76
CA PHE A 83 -7.95 0.78 -17.80
C PHE A 83 -6.61 0.74 -17.04
N SER A 84 -5.62 1.48 -17.53
CA SER A 84 -4.31 1.57 -16.89
C SER A 84 -4.33 2.62 -15.78
N TYR A 85 -4.53 2.19 -14.55
CA TYR A 85 -4.41 3.02 -13.36
C TYR A 85 -3.02 2.90 -12.75
N ASP A 86 -2.45 4.03 -12.32
CA ASP A 86 -1.17 4.06 -11.59
C ASP A 86 -1.35 3.70 -10.12
N LEU A 87 -2.54 3.99 -9.55
CA LEU A 87 -2.87 3.73 -8.16
C LEU A 87 -4.33 3.31 -8.03
N VAL A 88 -4.58 2.25 -7.26
CA VAL A 88 -5.93 1.89 -6.78
C VAL A 88 -6.02 2.13 -5.28
N ALA A 89 -6.98 2.95 -4.85
CA ALA A 89 -7.19 3.29 -3.45
C ALA A 89 -8.53 2.75 -2.94
N VAL A 90 -8.50 2.09 -1.78
CA VAL A 90 -9.67 1.46 -1.16
C VAL A 90 -9.72 1.70 0.34
N GLY A 91 -10.89 1.61 0.94
CA GLY A 91 -11.05 1.56 2.39
C GLY A 91 -10.56 0.22 2.98
N GLY A 92 -9.92 0.25 4.12
CA GLY A 92 -9.44 -0.95 4.82
C GLY A 92 -10.57 -1.83 5.39
N ALA A 93 -11.70 -1.22 5.77
CA ALA A 93 -12.89 -1.92 6.28
C ALA A 93 -14.09 -1.61 5.39
N GLY A 94 -14.92 -2.61 5.08
CA GLY A 94 -16.15 -2.40 4.34
C GLY A 94 -17.37 -2.21 5.26
N LYS A 95 -18.56 -1.98 4.68
CA LYS A 95 -19.85 -1.77 5.37
C LYS A 95 -20.18 -2.78 6.48
N HIS A 96 -19.66 -3.99 6.38
CA HIS A 96 -20.01 -5.11 7.27
C HIS A 96 -19.04 -5.33 8.43
N ILE A 97 -17.96 -4.54 8.51
CA ILE A 97 -16.95 -4.65 9.57
C ILE A 97 -17.14 -3.47 10.51
N GLY A 98 -17.54 -3.74 11.75
CA GLY A 98 -17.68 -2.70 12.77
C GLY A 98 -16.35 -1.98 13.04
N ILE A 99 -16.43 -0.71 13.42
CA ILE A 99 -15.29 0.22 13.65
C ILE A 99 -14.20 -0.34 14.61
N LEU A 100 -14.52 -1.38 15.38
CA LEU A 100 -13.62 -2.01 16.37
C LEU A 100 -12.81 -3.20 15.85
N ASN A 101 -13.04 -3.66 14.61
CA ASN A 101 -12.30 -4.79 14.05
C ASN A 101 -11.25 -4.27 13.04
N SER A 102 -10.00 -4.39 13.41
CA SER A 102 -8.83 -4.08 12.56
C SER A 102 -8.64 -5.01 11.35
N GLN A 103 -9.59 -5.93 11.13
CA GLN A 103 -9.48 -6.88 10.01
C GLN A 103 -9.80 -6.20 8.68
N LEU A 104 -8.97 -6.50 7.69
CA LEU A 104 -9.14 -6.06 6.31
C LEU A 104 -10.43 -6.65 5.71
N GLY A 105 -11.15 -5.85 4.93
CA GLY A 105 -12.31 -6.33 4.18
C GLY A 105 -11.92 -7.41 3.16
N SER A 106 -12.78 -8.42 2.97
CA SER A 106 -12.51 -9.52 2.05
C SER A 106 -12.26 -9.07 0.60
N THR A 107 -12.95 -8.04 0.14
CA THR A 107 -12.74 -7.43 -1.18
C THR A 107 -11.35 -6.81 -1.27
N THR A 108 -10.95 -6.01 -0.29
CA THR A 108 -9.64 -5.34 -0.25
C THR A 108 -8.50 -6.35 -0.21
N SER A 109 -8.59 -7.40 0.64
CA SER A 109 -7.58 -8.45 0.71
C SER A 109 -7.44 -9.22 -0.62
N ARG A 110 -8.56 -9.53 -1.30
CA ARG A 110 -8.54 -10.21 -2.59
C ARG A 110 -7.97 -9.33 -3.71
N LEU A 111 -8.31 -8.03 -3.73
CA LEU A 111 -7.80 -7.07 -4.70
C LEU A 111 -6.29 -6.90 -4.55
N ALA A 112 -5.79 -6.71 -3.34
CA ALA A 112 -4.36 -6.56 -3.07
C ALA A 112 -3.52 -7.71 -3.63
N ARG A 113 -4.06 -8.94 -3.65
CA ARG A 113 -3.40 -10.14 -4.20
C ARG A 113 -3.48 -10.27 -5.72
N LYS A 114 -4.32 -9.48 -6.40
CA LYS A 114 -4.61 -9.66 -7.84
C LYS A 114 -4.31 -8.44 -8.69
N LEU A 115 -4.24 -7.26 -8.08
CA LEU A 115 -3.91 -6.04 -8.79
C LEU A 115 -2.40 -5.99 -9.08
N HIS A 116 -2.07 -5.52 -10.28
CA HIS A 116 -0.70 -5.32 -10.76
C HIS A 116 -0.34 -3.84 -10.83
N THR A 117 -0.94 -3.06 -9.97
CA THR A 117 -0.71 -1.61 -9.84
C THR A 117 -0.48 -1.26 -8.37
N HIS A 118 0.05 -0.07 -8.11
CA HIS A 118 0.22 0.39 -6.74
C HIS A 118 -1.12 0.39 -6.02
N PHE A 119 -1.10 0.05 -4.74
CA PHE A 119 -2.32 -0.18 -3.99
C PHE A 119 -2.30 0.55 -2.65
N LEU A 120 -3.29 1.40 -2.42
CA LEU A 120 -3.43 2.18 -1.21
C LEU A 120 -4.63 1.70 -0.40
N VAL A 121 -4.39 1.31 0.84
CA VAL A 121 -5.45 0.94 1.79
C VAL A 121 -5.49 1.97 2.90
N SER A 122 -6.60 2.72 2.97
CA SER A 122 -6.79 3.73 4.01
C SER A 122 -7.33 3.11 5.30
N ARG A 123 -6.72 3.48 6.42
CA ARG A 123 -7.15 3.12 7.77
C ARG A 123 -6.89 4.29 8.70
N ASP A 124 -7.87 4.62 9.52
CA ASP A 124 -7.76 5.61 10.59
C ASP A 124 -7.00 6.88 10.15
N VAL A 125 -7.45 7.45 9.01
CA VAL A 125 -6.77 8.56 8.35
C VAL A 125 -6.80 9.79 9.26
N GLN A 126 -5.63 10.16 9.74
CA GLN A 126 -5.44 11.31 10.64
C GLN A 126 -5.59 12.63 9.89
N GLU A 127 -5.76 13.73 10.61
CA GLU A 127 -5.90 15.05 10.02
C GLU A 127 -4.66 15.45 9.19
N GLN A 128 -3.47 15.03 9.60
CA GLN A 128 -2.21 15.22 8.89
C GLN A 128 -1.43 13.91 8.83
N ILE A 129 -0.65 13.72 7.77
CA ILE A 129 0.34 12.62 7.71
C ILE A 129 1.63 13.15 8.31
N GLU A 130 1.88 12.84 9.58
CA GLU A 130 3.06 13.31 10.27
C GLU A 130 4.22 12.32 10.13
N LYS A 131 3.96 11.04 10.41
CA LYS A 131 4.98 10.00 10.45
C LYS A 131 4.74 8.92 9.42
N VAL A 132 5.73 8.67 8.59
CA VAL A 132 5.71 7.63 7.57
C VAL A 132 6.78 6.60 7.86
N LEU A 133 6.39 5.32 7.89
CA LEU A 133 7.30 4.19 7.95
C LEU A 133 7.54 3.66 6.54
N VAL A 134 8.78 3.60 6.09
CA VAL A 134 9.17 2.98 4.81
C VAL A 134 9.96 1.72 5.10
N CYS A 135 9.42 0.57 4.73
CA CYS A 135 10.10 -0.71 4.87
C CYS A 135 11.08 -0.90 3.71
N VAL A 136 12.35 -1.14 4.06
CA VAL A 136 13.44 -1.29 3.09
C VAL A 136 13.93 -2.72 3.11
N SER A 137 13.81 -3.44 1.98
CA SER A 137 14.48 -4.73 1.82
C SER A 137 15.91 -4.52 1.32
N GLY A 138 16.79 -5.50 1.56
CA GLY A 138 18.17 -5.48 1.06
C GLY A 138 18.28 -5.75 -0.45
N ASP A 139 17.18 -5.91 -1.16
CA ASP A 139 17.14 -6.24 -2.58
C ASP A 139 17.29 -5.00 -3.46
N VAL A 140 17.95 -5.13 -4.60
CA VAL A 140 18.12 -4.04 -5.60
C VAL A 140 16.75 -3.54 -6.11
N GLN A 141 15.75 -4.41 -6.15
CA GLN A 141 14.38 -4.10 -6.55
C GLN A 141 13.62 -3.23 -5.53
N ALA A 142 14.05 -3.20 -4.27
CA ALA A 142 13.51 -2.30 -3.25
C ALA A 142 13.74 -0.81 -3.54
N SER A 143 14.56 -0.51 -4.53
CA SER A 143 14.79 0.85 -5.03
C SER A 143 13.49 1.55 -5.44
N ASP A 144 12.58 0.85 -6.10
CA ASP A 144 11.33 1.45 -6.59
C ASP A 144 10.38 1.77 -5.44
N THR A 145 10.30 0.92 -4.42
CA THR A 145 9.51 1.18 -3.21
C THR A 145 9.94 2.48 -2.54
N VAL A 146 11.24 2.69 -2.37
CA VAL A 146 11.79 3.89 -1.73
C VAL A 146 11.58 5.12 -2.62
N LYS A 147 11.86 5.04 -3.93
CA LYS A 147 11.74 6.17 -4.85
C LYS A 147 10.29 6.58 -5.08
N ILE A 148 9.43 5.63 -5.47
CA ILE A 148 8.02 5.93 -5.78
C ILE A 148 7.26 6.30 -4.50
N GLY A 149 7.38 5.47 -3.46
CA GLY A 149 6.76 5.74 -2.16
C GLY A 149 7.26 7.05 -1.56
N GLY A 150 8.57 7.31 -1.63
CA GLY A 150 9.19 8.56 -1.20
C GLY A 150 8.67 9.77 -1.97
N ALA A 151 8.57 9.69 -3.29
CA ALA A 151 8.03 10.78 -4.11
C ALA A 151 6.58 11.12 -3.72
N TRP A 152 5.76 10.11 -3.47
CA TRP A 152 4.35 10.31 -3.12
C TRP A 152 4.13 10.87 -1.72
N VAL A 153 5.04 10.64 -0.78
CA VAL A 153 4.96 11.22 0.57
C VAL A 153 5.81 12.48 0.77
N SER A 154 6.62 12.86 -0.23
CA SER A 154 7.62 13.93 -0.12
C SER A 154 7.06 15.29 0.31
N ASN A 155 5.82 15.60 -0.08
CA ASN A 155 5.17 16.87 0.19
C ASN A 155 4.39 16.91 1.50
N VAL A 156 4.17 15.76 2.13
CA VAL A 156 3.25 15.65 3.25
C VAL A 156 3.87 15.10 4.52
N ALA A 157 4.81 14.16 4.40
CA ALA A 157 5.49 13.59 5.56
C ALA A 157 6.29 14.66 6.31
N ARG A 158 6.09 14.73 7.62
CA ARG A 158 6.90 15.56 8.52
C ARG A 158 8.11 14.82 9.04
N GLU A 159 8.03 13.51 9.14
CA GLU A 159 9.11 12.61 9.53
C GLU A 159 9.00 11.30 8.76
N ILE A 160 10.12 10.77 8.28
CA ILE A 160 10.19 9.46 7.63
C ILE A 160 11.14 8.57 8.42
N THR A 161 10.69 7.37 8.77
CA THR A 161 11.54 6.33 9.34
C THR A 161 11.76 5.25 8.28
N LEU A 162 13.02 4.97 7.96
CA LEU A 162 13.44 3.82 7.17
C LEU A 162 13.66 2.63 8.09
N LEU A 163 12.92 1.57 7.92
CA LEU A 163 13.07 0.34 8.69
C LEU A 163 13.64 -0.77 7.81
N HIS A 164 14.81 -1.28 8.20
CA HIS A 164 15.41 -2.48 7.64
C HIS A 164 15.37 -3.61 8.66
N VAL A 165 14.77 -4.74 8.29
CA VAL A 165 14.71 -5.93 9.16
C VAL A 165 15.61 -7.02 8.61
N ILE A 166 16.58 -7.44 9.42
CA ILE A 166 17.47 -8.57 9.14
C ILE A 166 16.72 -9.85 9.52
N PRO A 167 16.39 -10.75 8.55
CA PRO A 167 15.68 -11.97 8.87
C PRO A 167 16.52 -12.88 9.78
N SER A 168 16.00 -13.25 10.94
CA SER A 168 16.61 -14.30 11.75
C SER A 168 16.19 -15.67 11.19
N LYS A 169 17.17 -16.52 10.90
CA LYS A 169 16.90 -17.93 10.61
C LYS A 169 16.40 -18.58 11.90
N LYS A 170 15.07 -18.78 12.05
CA LYS A 170 14.60 -19.79 12.98
C LYS A 170 15.02 -21.15 12.42
N GLU A 171 15.81 -21.91 13.19
CA GLU A 171 15.95 -23.35 12.95
C GLU A 171 14.57 -23.97 13.11
N VAL A 172 13.87 -24.18 11.98
CA VAL A 172 12.68 -25.00 11.95
C VAL A 172 13.19 -26.44 12.01
N PRO A 173 12.79 -27.28 13.00
CA PRO A 173 13.07 -28.70 12.94
C PRO A 173 12.43 -29.26 11.68
N LEU A 174 13.23 -29.76 10.76
CA LEU A 174 12.83 -30.31 9.45
C LEU A 174 11.91 -31.53 9.62
N PRO A 175 10.72 -31.52 8.99
CA PRO A 175 10.17 -32.72 8.43
C PRO A 175 10.52 -32.76 6.95
N ASP A 176 11.29 -33.77 6.58
CA ASP A 176 11.60 -34.24 5.24
C ASP A 176 12.28 -33.30 4.22
N ALA A 177 13.55 -33.66 3.97
CA ALA A 177 14.55 -33.04 3.11
C ALA A 177 14.25 -33.03 1.61
N LYS A 178 13.02 -32.88 1.13
CA LYS A 178 12.70 -32.89 -0.32
C LYS A 178 12.01 -31.63 -0.86
N SER A 179 11.77 -30.60 -0.05
CA SER A 179 11.16 -29.34 -0.55
C SER A 179 11.98 -28.08 -0.26
N LEU A 180 13.25 -28.18 0.09
CA LEU A 180 14.12 -27.06 0.47
C LEU A 180 15.08 -26.62 -0.64
N THR A 181 14.55 -26.44 -1.86
CA THR A 181 15.34 -25.85 -2.94
C THR A 181 14.71 -24.60 -3.53
N THR A 182 14.14 -23.70 -2.72
CA THR A 182 13.55 -22.50 -3.34
C THR A 182 13.68 -21.20 -2.52
N HIS A 183 14.57 -21.09 -1.54
CA HIS A 183 14.83 -19.80 -0.88
C HIS A 183 16.31 -19.43 -0.70
N GLN A 184 17.16 -19.94 -1.59
CA GLN A 184 18.41 -19.30 -1.93
C GLN A 184 18.19 -18.59 -3.27
N SER A 185 17.48 -17.47 -3.27
CA SER A 185 17.62 -16.53 -4.37
C SER A 185 19.06 -16.04 -4.33
N LEU A 186 19.83 -16.58 -5.25
CA LEU A 186 21.10 -16.07 -5.68
C LEU A 186 20.89 -14.63 -6.19
N SER A 187 20.85 -13.66 -5.27
CA SER A 187 21.08 -12.28 -5.63
C SER A 187 22.57 -12.18 -6.01
N GLN A 188 22.84 -12.34 -7.31
CA GLN A 188 24.04 -11.77 -7.93
C GLN A 188 23.84 -10.24 -7.94
N GLY A 189 23.89 -9.62 -6.77
CA GLY A 189 23.85 -8.19 -6.54
C GLY A 189 24.85 -7.90 -5.44
N GLU A 190 25.51 -6.78 -5.51
CA GLU A 190 26.49 -6.28 -4.54
C GLU A 190 26.03 -6.61 -3.12
N ASN A 191 26.87 -7.31 -2.36
CA ASN A 191 26.65 -7.60 -0.94
C ASN A 191 26.83 -6.29 -0.15
N LEU A 192 25.81 -5.43 -0.19
CA LEU A 192 25.78 -4.21 0.62
C LEU A 192 25.62 -4.60 2.09
N SER A 193 26.35 -3.91 2.96
CA SER A 193 26.08 -3.96 4.39
C SER A 193 24.69 -3.36 4.69
N HIS A 194 24.11 -3.69 5.82
CA HIS A 194 22.80 -3.15 6.22
C HIS A 194 22.80 -1.63 6.33
N ASP A 195 23.92 -1.03 6.71
CA ASP A 195 24.09 0.42 6.77
C ASP A 195 24.12 1.03 5.36
N GLU A 196 24.83 0.42 4.40
CA GLU A 196 24.85 0.86 3.00
C GLU A 196 23.48 0.78 2.33
N VAL A 197 22.64 -0.22 2.69
CA VAL A 197 21.25 -0.32 2.24
C VAL A 197 20.46 0.91 2.67
N LEU A 198 20.59 1.31 3.94
CA LEU A 198 19.88 2.47 4.48
C LEU A 198 20.43 3.79 3.94
N GLU A 199 21.75 3.94 3.80
CA GLU A 199 22.38 5.12 3.19
C GLU A 199 21.89 5.33 1.75
N ARG A 200 21.83 4.25 0.96
CA ARG A 200 21.27 4.28 -0.38
C ARG A 200 19.80 4.70 -0.40
N ALA A 201 19.01 4.17 0.53
CA ALA A 201 17.60 4.54 0.65
C ALA A 201 17.42 6.02 1.04
N ILE A 202 18.27 6.56 1.94
CA ILE A 202 18.28 8.00 2.27
C ILE A 202 18.58 8.83 1.03
N GLN A 203 19.63 8.45 0.28
CA GLN A 203 19.99 9.15 -0.96
C GLN A 203 18.82 9.15 -1.94
N GLN A 204 18.17 8.03 -2.17
CA GLN A 204 17.01 7.91 -3.07
C GLN A 204 15.85 8.79 -2.63
N LEU A 205 15.53 8.86 -1.33
CA LEU A 205 14.51 9.78 -0.82
C LEU A 205 14.87 11.24 -1.08
N ARG A 206 16.14 11.61 -0.93
CA ARG A 206 16.61 12.98 -1.22
C ARG A 206 16.53 13.32 -2.71
N GLU A 207 16.87 12.37 -3.57
CA GLU A 207 16.78 12.51 -5.04
C GLU A 207 15.34 12.76 -5.52
N VAL A 208 14.34 12.15 -4.88
CA VAL A 208 12.92 12.37 -5.19
C VAL A 208 12.30 13.57 -4.46
N GLY A 209 13.11 14.37 -3.79
CA GLY A 209 12.68 15.65 -3.21
C GLY A 209 12.18 15.61 -1.78
N VAL A 210 12.36 14.52 -1.05
CA VAL A 210 12.03 14.45 0.38
C VAL A 210 12.88 15.43 1.17
N LYS A 211 12.24 16.38 1.85
CA LYS A 211 12.89 17.39 2.72
C LYS A 211 12.74 17.07 4.20
N ALA A 212 11.78 16.24 4.55
CA ALA A 212 11.51 15.83 5.93
C ALA A 212 12.75 15.20 6.59
N PRO A 213 12.89 15.28 7.92
CA PRO A 213 13.85 14.47 8.68
C PRO A 213 13.68 12.99 8.37
N ILE A 214 14.80 12.29 8.18
CA ILE A 214 14.82 10.84 7.95
C ILE A 214 15.56 10.20 9.10
N SER A 215 14.91 9.26 9.77
CA SER A 215 15.51 8.39 10.78
C SER A 215 15.65 6.98 10.22
N THR A 216 16.63 6.22 10.72
CA THR A 216 16.87 4.85 10.29
C THR A 216 16.77 3.91 11.47
N LYS A 217 16.23 2.71 11.23
CA LYS A 217 16.15 1.64 12.22
C LYS A 217 16.53 0.31 11.57
N ILE A 218 17.43 -0.42 12.25
CA ILE A 218 17.75 -1.80 11.93
C ILE A 218 17.20 -2.67 13.04
N ARG A 219 16.46 -3.69 12.68
CA ARG A 219 15.96 -4.71 13.60
C ARG A 219 16.37 -6.09 13.11
N ALA A 220 16.35 -7.09 13.98
CA ALA A 220 16.65 -8.46 13.62
C ALA A 220 15.59 -9.38 14.20
N GLY A 221 14.94 -10.17 13.37
CA GLY A 221 13.85 -11.05 13.81
C GLY A 221 13.00 -11.58 12.66
N LEU A 222 11.75 -11.93 12.98
CA LEU A 222 10.74 -12.24 11.98
C LEU A 222 10.23 -10.91 11.38
N ILE A 223 10.35 -10.74 10.08
CA ILE A 223 10.09 -9.46 9.40
C ILE A 223 8.72 -8.89 9.80
N VAL A 224 7.67 -9.70 9.72
CA VAL A 224 6.31 -9.25 10.04
C VAL A 224 6.20 -8.79 11.50
N ASP A 225 6.75 -9.55 12.43
CA ASP A 225 6.65 -9.24 13.85
C ASP A 225 7.43 -7.97 14.21
N GLU A 226 8.64 -7.78 13.64
CA GLU A 226 9.46 -6.60 13.87
C GLU A 226 8.83 -5.33 13.28
N VAL A 227 8.23 -5.42 12.08
CA VAL A 227 7.53 -4.29 11.45
C VAL A 227 6.29 -3.92 12.26
N LEU A 228 5.48 -4.90 12.67
CA LEU A 228 4.27 -4.64 13.45
C LEU A 228 4.58 -4.12 14.86
N ASP A 229 5.65 -4.59 15.48
CA ASP A 229 6.13 -4.05 16.76
C ASP A 229 6.54 -2.58 16.60
N GLU A 230 7.26 -2.24 15.52
CA GLU A 230 7.60 -0.86 15.21
C GLU A 230 6.36 0.00 14.98
N LEU A 231 5.39 -0.46 14.19
CA LEU A 231 4.13 0.26 13.96
C LEU A 231 3.40 0.55 15.27
N SER A 232 3.34 -0.44 16.18
CA SER A 232 2.63 -0.30 17.45
C SER A 232 3.24 0.74 18.40
N LYS A 233 4.56 0.96 18.29
CA LYS A 233 5.33 1.86 19.17
C LYS A 233 5.57 3.24 18.57
N GLY A 234 5.64 3.32 17.23
CA GLY A 234 6.09 4.51 16.52
C GLY A 234 5.00 5.55 16.25
N GLY A 235 3.71 5.15 16.26
CA GLY A 235 2.58 6.05 15.96
C GLY A 235 2.65 6.57 14.53
N TYR A 236 2.77 5.67 13.57
CA TYR A 236 2.84 6.00 12.14
C TYR A 236 1.45 6.13 11.53
N ASP A 237 1.28 7.11 10.64
CA ASP A 237 0.03 7.38 9.92
C ASP A 237 -0.05 6.59 8.62
N LEU A 238 1.12 6.31 8.02
CA LEU A 238 1.25 5.59 6.76
C LEU A 238 2.48 4.68 6.80
N MET A 239 2.28 3.43 6.35
CA MET A 239 3.37 2.50 6.06
C MET A 239 3.51 2.34 4.55
N VAL A 240 4.75 2.40 4.04
CA VAL A 240 5.10 2.11 2.65
C VAL A 240 5.86 0.80 2.60
N VAL A 241 5.35 -0.14 1.80
CA VAL A 241 5.97 -1.47 1.61
C VAL A 241 6.07 -1.79 0.13
N GLY A 242 7.07 -2.60 -0.25
CA GLY A 242 7.18 -3.14 -1.60
C GLY A 242 6.31 -4.38 -1.77
N ALA A 243 5.71 -4.55 -2.95
CA ALA A 243 5.26 -5.86 -3.39
C ALA A 243 6.48 -6.63 -3.89
N HIS A 244 6.77 -7.81 -3.32
CA HIS A 244 7.90 -8.61 -3.77
C HIS A 244 7.60 -9.24 -5.13
N TYR A 245 8.47 -8.96 -6.09
CA TYR A 245 8.48 -9.58 -7.40
C TYR A 245 9.31 -10.88 -7.34
N GLN A 246 8.76 -11.99 -7.80
CA GLN A 246 9.54 -13.22 -8.00
C GLN A 246 10.21 -13.16 -9.38
N PRO A 247 11.56 -13.20 -9.45
CA PRO A 247 12.28 -13.24 -10.73
C PRO A 247 11.91 -14.51 -11.50
N GLY A 248 11.55 -14.36 -12.78
CA GLY A 248 11.24 -15.48 -13.67
C GLY A 248 9.77 -15.62 -14.07
N GLN A 249 8.90 -14.79 -13.56
CA GLN A 249 7.55 -14.65 -14.09
C GLN A 249 7.47 -13.34 -14.89
N ASP A 250 6.83 -13.38 -16.06
CA ASP A 250 6.62 -12.19 -16.87
C ASP A 250 5.94 -11.10 -16.03
N ARG A 251 6.35 -9.84 -16.24
CA ARG A 251 5.81 -8.65 -15.53
C ARG A 251 4.27 -8.63 -15.45
N TRP A 252 3.59 -9.35 -16.29
CA TRP A 252 2.13 -9.45 -16.40
C TRP A 252 1.51 -10.60 -15.60
N HIS A 253 2.32 -11.54 -15.05
CA HIS A 253 1.83 -12.72 -14.32
C HIS A 253 2.32 -12.82 -12.87
N GLY A 254 3.14 -11.89 -12.39
CA GLY A 254 3.98 -12.11 -11.21
C GLY A 254 3.87 -11.15 -10.04
N MET A 255 2.97 -10.18 -10.04
CA MET A 255 2.75 -9.36 -8.84
C MET A 255 1.80 -10.11 -7.89
N LEU A 256 2.24 -11.23 -7.37
CA LEU A 256 1.58 -11.85 -6.22
C LEU A 256 2.11 -11.11 -4.99
N LEU A 257 1.18 -10.56 -4.21
CA LEU A 257 1.49 -10.07 -2.87
C LEU A 257 2.19 -11.22 -2.15
N ASP A 258 3.42 -11.01 -1.70
CA ASP A 258 4.12 -12.03 -0.93
C ASP A 258 3.43 -12.21 0.44
N ASP A 259 3.71 -13.34 1.07
CA ASP A 259 3.13 -13.66 2.38
C ASP A 259 3.44 -12.61 3.46
N ILE A 260 4.58 -11.91 3.34
CA ILE A 260 5.00 -10.85 4.27
C ILE A 260 4.12 -9.62 4.09
N THR A 261 4.01 -9.11 2.87
CA THR A 261 3.21 -7.92 2.56
C THR A 261 1.72 -8.16 2.82
N ASP A 262 1.22 -9.36 2.52
CA ASP A 262 -0.18 -9.75 2.87
C ASP A 262 -0.42 -9.74 4.37
N GLN A 263 0.49 -10.30 5.17
CA GLN A 263 0.37 -10.28 6.63
C GLN A 263 0.48 -8.87 7.20
N LEU A 264 1.40 -8.05 6.68
CA LEU A 264 1.53 -6.64 7.08
C LEU A 264 0.26 -5.87 6.73
N LEU A 265 -0.24 -6.02 5.51
CA LEU A 265 -1.48 -5.38 5.07
C LEU A 265 -2.67 -5.77 5.95
N ASN A 266 -2.80 -7.03 6.33
CA ASN A 266 -3.91 -7.50 7.17
C ASN A 266 -3.83 -7.02 8.62
N ARG A 267 -2.62 -6.81 9.17
CA ARG A 267 -2.38 -6.57 10.61
C ARG A 267 -1.95 -5.13 10.94
N ALA A 268 -1.61 -4.32 9.95
CA ALA A 268 -1.20 -2.93 10.18
C ALA A 268 -2.32 -2.11 10.84
N SER A 269 -1.95 -1.26 11.78
CA SER A 269 -2.86 -0.33 12.47
C SER A 269 -3.05 1.00 11.73
N CYS A 270 -2.20 1.33 10.78
CA CYS A 270 -2.25 2.56 9.98
C CYS A 270 -2.57 2.26 8.50
N SER A 271 -2.72 3.30 7.70
CA SER A 271 -2.83 3.20 6.25
C SER A 271 -1.60 2.52 5.64
N VAL A 272 -1.78 1.78 4.53
CA VAL A 272 -0.70 1.03 3.87
C VAL A 272 -0.66 1.37 2.39
N LEU A 273 0.51 1.77 1.91
CA LEU A 273 0.82 1.97 0.50
C LEU A 273 1.74 0.85 0.02
N ILE A 274 1.28 0.09 -0.95
CA ILE A 274 2.03 -1.00 -1.61
C ILE A 274 2.52 -0.49 -2.96
N ILE A 275 3.81 -0.57 -3.19
CA ILE A 275 4.51 -0.12 -4.40
C ILE A 275 4.93 -1.31 -5.25
#